data_5000ba51d4629a47313af9998cf3df43
#
_entry.id   5000ba51d4629a47313af9998cf3df43
#
_cell.length_a   1.000
_cell.length_b   1.000
_cell.length_c   1.000
_cell.angle_alpha   90.00
_cell.angle_beta   90.00
_cell.angle_gamma   90.00
#
_symmetry.space_group_name_H-M   'P 1'
#
loop_
_entity.id
_entity.type
_entity.pdbx_description
1 polymer ?
#
loop_
_entity_poly.entity_id
_entity_poly.type
_entity_poly.pdbx_seq_one_letter_code
_entity_poly.pdbx_strand_id
1 'polypeptide(L)'
;AAGRSAISIERVAIDVADAGETPDNDGTRPHDERIDPDGPDAYFATVPVVDCVETLLDAGIPARVSNTAGTHCCNRALYAARHHTDLPSGFVHLPRTPEQAARNGLEGAATSGGAVPPSMDLDRQERAMELLIARIGVS
;
A
#
# COMPACT_ATOMS: atom_id res chain seq x y z
N ALA A 1 -0.11 -5.67 -3.19
CA ALA A 1 1.17 -5.76 -2.47
C ALA A 1 1.54 -7.22 -2.17
N ALA A 2 2.82 -7.56 -2.32
CA ALA A 2 3.28 -8.91 -2.06
C ALA A 2 3.23 -9.25 -0.56
N GLY A 3 2.98 -10.53 -0.24
CA GLY A 3 3.04 -11.04 1.14
C GLY A 3 1.90 -10.61 2.05
N ARG A 4 0.78 -10.13 1.50
CA ARG A 4 -0.38 -9.67 2.28
C ARG A 4 -1.64 -10.43 1.89
N SER A 5 -2.45 -10.81 2.87
CA SER A 5 -3.82 -11.35 2.70
C SER A 5 -4.90 -10.39 3.20
N ALA A 6 -4.50 -9.27 3.82
CA ALA A 6 -5.38 -8.22 4.30
C ALA A 6 -5.09 -6.90 3.59
N ILE A 7 -6.11 -6.09 3.40
CA ILE A 7 -5.98 -4.71 2.91
C ILE A 7 -5.32 -3.88 4.00
N SER A 8 -4.34 -3.06 3.63
CA SER A 8 -3.66 -2.19 4.57
C SER A 8 -3.94 -0.72 4.25
N ILE A 9 -4.49 0.01 5.22
CA ILE A 9 -4.68 1.46 5.13
C ILE A 9 -3.48 2.12 5.79
N GLU A 10 -2.69 2.84 5.00
CA GLU A 10 -1.45 3.44 5.46
C GLU A 10 -1.71 4.71 6.26
N ARG A 11 -1.15 4.78 7.47
CA ARG A 11 -1.33 5.92 8.38
C ARG A 11 -0.38 7.06 8.10
N VAL A 12 0.83 6.77 7.65
CA VAL A 12 1.93 7.73 7.58
C VAL A 12 2.84 7.47 6.39
N ALA A 13 3.33 8.53 5.78
CA ALA A 13 4.47 8.53 4.88
C ALA A 13 5.64 9.26 5.53
N ILE A 14 6.84 8.77 5.33
CA ILE A 14 8.07 9.36 5.84
C ILE A 14 8.88 9.98 4.69
N ASP A 15 9.69 10.98 5.02
CA ASP A 15 10.54 11.66 4.05
C ASP A 15 11.82 10.85 3.77
N VAL A 16 11.65 9.62 3.34
CA VAL A 16 12.74 8.71 2.98
C VAL A 16 12.47 8.07 1.63
N ALA A 17 13.44 8.14 0.74
CA ALA A 17 13.49 7.42 -0.52
C ALA A 17 14.64 6.41 -0.45
N ASP A 18 14.29 5.13 -0.41
CA ASP A 18 15.24 4.02 -0.49
C ASP A 18 14.62 2.91 -1.34
N ALA A 19 15.23 2.64 -2.49
CA ALA A 19 14.75 1.67 -3.45
C ALA A 19 15.35 0.27 -3.25
N GLY A 20 16.28 0.11 -2.31
CA GLY A 20 17.03 -1.12 -2.13
C GLY A 20 17.72 -1.53 -3.44
N GLU A 21 17.49 -2.78 -3.85
CA GLU A 21 18.08 -3.34 -5.09
C GLU A 21 17.24 -3.05 -6.34
N THR A 22 16.07 -2.40 -6.22
CA THR A 22 15.15 -2.19 -7.33
C THR A 22 15.31 -0.79 -7.93
N PRO A 23 15.91 -0.64 -9.13
CA PRO A 23 16.01 0.66 -9.77
C PRO A 23 14.64 1.17 -10.24
N ASP A 24 14.52 2.47 -10.42
CA ASP A 24 13.42 3.07 -11.15
C ASP A 24 13.56 2.86 -12.67
N ASN A 25 12.64 3.42 -13.46
CA ASN A 25 12.64 3.27 -14.91
C ASN A 25 13.87 3.91 -15.59
N ASP A 26 14.52 4.85 -14.93
CA ASP A 26 15.74 5.53 -15.41
C ASP A 26 17.02 4.87 -14.87
N GLY A 27 16.88 3.77 -14.12
CA GLY A 27 17.98 3.05 -13.51
C GLY A 27 18.49 3.69 -12.21
N THR A 28 17.83 4.73 -11.70
CA THR A 28 18.20 5.40 -10.47
C THR A 28 17.79 4.57 -9.26
N ARG A 29 18.67 4.49 -8.27
CA ARG A 29 18.47 3.80 -7.00
C ARG A 29 18.72 4.77 -5.85
N PRO A 30 17.69 5.49 -5.38
CA PRO A 30 17.85 6.27 -4.16
C PRO A 30 18.20 5.36 -2.99
N HIS A 31 19.12 5.78 -2.14
CA HIS A 31 19.57 5.05 -0.97
C HIS A 31 19.60 5.99 0.24
N ASP A 32 18.63 5.78 1.14
CA ASP A 32 18.44 6.55 2.38
C ASP A 32 18.47 8.08 2.16
N GLU A 33 17.84 8.54 1.08
CA GLU A 33 17.76 9.94 0.71
C GLU A 33 16.46 10.57 1.19
N ARG A 34 16.42 11.88 1.38
CA ARG A 34 15.16 12.60 1.59
C ARG A 34 14.38 12.69 0.28
N ILE A 35 13.05 12.57 0.36
CA ILE A 35 12.15 12.85 -0.78
C ILE A 35 12.15 14.35 -1.08
N ASP A 36 12.08 15.16 -0.02
CA ASP A 36 12.15 16.62 -0.09
C ASP A 36 13.08 17.14 1.03
N PRO A 37 14.27 17.66 0.68
CA PRO A 37 15.21 18.19 1.67
C PRO A 37 14.66 19.29 2.57
N ASP A 38 13.68 20.04 2.08
CA ASP A 38 13.05 21.17 2.79
C ASP A 38 11.68 20.79 3.40
N GLY A 39 11.21 19.57 3.15
CA GLY A 39 9.94 19.07 3.63
C GLY A 39 9.97 18.56 5.08
N PRO A 40 8.82 18.30 5.69
CA PRO A 40 8.75 17.69 7.01
C PRO A 40 9.15 16.21 6.98
N ASP A 41 9.61 15.69 8.10
CA ASP A 41 10.08 14.30 8.22
C ASP A 41 8.98 13.25 7.93
N ALA A 42 7.71 13.63 8.09
CA ALA A 42 6.58 12.74 7.82
C ALA A 42 5.27 13.49 7.59
N TYR A 43 4.35 12.84 6.88
CA TYR A 43 2.95 13.24 6.73
C TYR A 43 2.02 12.14 7.20
N PHE A 44 1.08 12.44 8.06
CA PHE A 44 -0.05 11.56 8.33
C PHE A 44 -1.06 11.61 7.18
N ALA A 45 -1.68 10.47 6.89
CA ALA A 45 -2.88 10.42 6.06
C ALA A 45 -3.98 11.28 6.70
N THR A 46 -4.78 11.94 5.87
CA THR A 46 -5.91 12.78 6.33
C THR A 46 -7.27 12.11 6.14
N VAL A 47 -7.31 10.94 5.52
CA VAL A 47 -8.51 10.09 5.53
C VAL A 47 -8.68 9.43 6.91
N PRO A 48 -9.91 9.09 7.33
CA PRO A 48 -10.17 8.46 8.63
C PRO A 48 -9.72 7.00 8.65
N VAL A 49 -8.40 6.77 8.82
CA VAL A 49 -7.74 5.47 8.65
C VAL A 49 -8.38 4.34 9.48
N VAL A 50 -8.69 4.62 10.76
CA VAL A 50 -9.29 3.63 11.66
C VAL A 50 -10.70 3.27 11.23
N ASP A 51 -11.54 4.28 10.98
CA ASP A 51 -12.93 4.08 10.52
C ASP A 51 -12.98 3.32 9.18
N CYS A 52 -12.02 3.59 8.29
CA CYS A 52 -11.88 2.85 7.04
C CYS A 52 -11.63 1.35 7.30
N VAL A 53 -10.73 1.04 8.22
CA VAL A 53 -10.44 -0.37 8.59
C VAL A 53 -11.66 -1.02 9.24
N GLU A 54 -12.31 -0.35 10.19
CA GLU A 54 -13.52 -0.85 10.84
C GLU A 54 -14.65 -1.12 9.84
N THR A 55 -14.87 -0.20 8.87
CA THR A 55 -15.83 -0.38 7.79
C THR A 55 -15.58 -1.67 6.99
N LEU A 56 -14.32 -1.98 6.67
CA LEU A 56 -13.98 -3.20 5.96
C LEU A 56 -14.16 -4.45 6.83
N LEU A 57 -13.74 -4.40 8.08
CA LEU A 57 -13.90 -5.52 9.02
C LEU A 57 -15.37 -5.86 9.26
N ASP A 58 -16.23 -4.85 9.43
CA ASP A 58 -17.68 -5.02 9.58
C ASP A 58 -18.32 -5.67 8.34
N ALA A 59 -17.75 -5.41 7.17
CA ALA A 59 -18.15 -6.06 5.91
C ALA A 59 -17.52 -7.46 5.69
N GLY A 60 -16.78 -7.97 6.67
CA GLY A 60 -16.10 -9.28 6.58
C GLY A 60 -14.88 -9.29 5.66
N ILE A 61 -14.31 -8.12 5.37
CA ILE A 61 -13.12 -7.97 4.53
C ILE A 61 -11.89 -7.79 5.43
N PRO A 62 -10.88 -8.70 5.37
CA PRO A 62 -9.68 -8.57 6.17
C PRO A 62 -8.95 -7.25 5.88
N ALA A 63 -8.79 -6.43 6.90
CA ALA A 63 -8.14 -5.13 6.82
C ALA A 63 -7.36 -4.79 8.07
N ARG A 64 -6.39 -3.90 7.96
CA ARG A 64 -5.59 -3.41 9.08
C ARG A 64 -5.08 -2.00 8.85
N VAL A 65 -4.81 -1.28 9.94
CA VAL A 65 -3.97 -0.08 9.88
C VAL A 65 -2.52 -0.49 9.67
N SER A 66 -1.82 0.22 8.79
CA SER A 66 -0.38 0.08 8.60
C SER A 66 0.33 1.37 8.97
N ASN A 67 1.42 1.28 9.71
CA ASN A 67 2.22 2.42 10.13
C ASN A 67 3.48 2.59 9.28
N THR A 68 3.56 1.92 8.13
CA THR A 68 4.64 2.11 7.18
C THR A 68 4.19 1.74 5.77
N ALA A 69 4.33 2.69 4.85
CA ALA A 69 4.16 2.45 3.42
C ALA A 69 5.47 1.96 2.75
N GLY A 70 6.49 1.66 3.57
CA GLY A 70 7.84 1.36 3.12
C GLY A 70 8.65 2.63 2.83
N THR A 71 9.64 2.50 1.97
CA THR A 71 10.56 3.59 1.58
C THR A 71 10.65 3.76 0.06
N HIS A 72 9.81 3.05 -0.70
CA HIS A 72 9.81 3.06 -2.15
C HIS A 72 8.61 3.85 -2.73
N CYS A 73 8.13 3.48 -3.91
CA CYS A 73 7.07 4.18 -4.66
C CYS A 73 5.80 4.49 -3.84
N CYS A 74 5.33 3.56 -3.02
CA CYS A 74 4.09 3.72 -2.25
C CYS A 74 4.22 4.82 -1.19
N ASN A 75 5.33 4.82 -0.45
CA ASN A 75 5.65 5.86 0.53
C ASN A 75 5.79 7.23 -0.16
N ARG A 76 6.53 7.28 -1.28
CA ARG A 76 6.72 8.50 -2.04
C ARG A 76 5.40 9.05 -2.60
N ALA A 77 4.50 8.19 -3.06
CA ALA A 77 3.19 8.59 -3.56
C ALA A 77 2.33 9.23 -2.47
N LEU A 78 2.28 8.62 -1.27
CA LEU A 78 1.53 9.20 -0.15
C LEU A 78 2.17 10.49 0.34
N TYR A 79 3.51 10.54 0.44
CA TYR A 79 4.24 11.74 0.83
C TYR A 79 3.94 12.89 -0.15
N ALA A 80 4.07 12.66 -1.45
CA ALA A 80 3.83 13.67 -2.48
C ALA A 80 2.36 14.15 -2.50
N ALA A 81 1.40 13.23 -2.35
CA ALA A 81 -0.02 13.59 -2.27
C ALA A 81 -0.29 14.54 -1.09
N ARG A 82 0.33 14.29 0.06
CA ARG A 82 0.20 15.13 1.25
C ARG A 82 0.98 16.43 1.16
N HIS A 83 2.11 16.43 0.45
CA HIS A 83 2.96 17.62 0.31
C HIS A 83 2.37 18.63 -0.68
N HIS A 84 1.79 18.16 -1.79
CA HIS A 84 1.36 19.01 -2.89
C HIS A 84 -0.13 19.34 -2.92
N THR A 85 -0.94 18.82 -1.98
CA THR A 85 -2.38 19.05 -1.96
C THR A 85 -2.94 19.09 -0.55
N ASP A 86 -3.93 19.97 -0.33
CA ASP A 86 -4.72 20.04 0.91
C ASP A 86 -5.94 19.11 0.87
N LEU A 87 -6.12 18.35 -0.21
CA LEU A 87 -7.22 17.40 -0.33
C LEU A 87 -7.06 16.23 0.64
N PRO A 88 -8.16 15.62 1.10
CA PRO A 88 -8.09 14.39 1.87
C PRO A 88 -7.28 13.33 1.12
N SER A 89 -6.21 12.87 1.73
CA SER A 89 -5.25 11.95 1.10
C SER A 89 -4.94 10.76 1.99
N GLY A 90 -4.87 9.60 1.39
CA GLY A 90 -4.53 8.35 2.02
C GLY A 90 -3.93 7.38 1.02
N PHE A 91 -3.49 6.22 1.49
CA PHE A 91 -2.94 5.17 0.63
C PHE A 91 -3.42 3.80 1.08
N VAL A 92 -3.80 2.98 0.12
CA VAL A 92 -4.32 1.63 0.35
C VAL A 92 -3.43 0.62 -0.37
N HIS A 93 -2.88 -0.33 0.37
CA HIS A 93 -2.24 -1.49 -0.21
C HIS A 93 -3.25 -2.62 -0.34
N LEU A 94 -3.46 -3.07 -1.57
CA LEU A 94 -4.26 -4.24 -1.89
C LEU A 94 -3.37 -5.50 -1.96
N PRO A 95 -3.86 -6.67 -1.51
CA PRO A 95 -3.19 -7.94 -1.73
C PRO A 95 -3.07 -8.27 -3.24
N ARG A 96 -2.26 -9.26 -3.58
CA ARG A 96 -2.29 -9.86 -4.92
C ARG A 96 -3.60 -10.60 -5.15
N THR A 97 -4.04 -10.68 -6.40
CA THR A 97 -5.12 -11.61 -6.75
C THR A 97 -4.64 -13.07 -6.73
N PRO A 98 -5.54 -14.06 -6.64
CA PRO A 98 -5.17 -15.46 -6.70
C PRO A 98 -4.37 -15.82 -7.98
N GLU A 99 -4.74 -15.23 -9.12
CA GLU A 99 -4.05 -15.44 -10.40
C GLU A 99 -2.61 -14.89 -10.36
N GLN A 100 -2.41 -13.72 -9.78
CA GLN A 100 -1.08 -13.15 -9.60
C GLN A 100 -0.23 -13.97 -8.63
N ALA A 101 -0.83 -14.46 -7.54
CA ALA A 101 -0.17 -15.32 -6.57
C ALA A 101 0.21 -16.68 -7.20
N ALA A 102 -0.70 -17.29 -7.96
CA ALA A 102 -0.45 -18.53 -8.67
C ALA A 102 0.67 -18.40 -9.70
N ARG A 103 0.70 -17.29 -10.44
CA ARG A 103 1.78 -17.01 -11.42
C ARG A 103 3.15 -16.98 -10.75
N ASN A 104 3.26 -16.34 -9.59
CA ASN A 104 4.52 -16.34 -8.84
C ASN A 104 4.93 -17.73 -8.36
N GLY A 105 3.96 -18.61 -8.04
CA GLY A 105 4.23 -20.00 -7.68
C GLY A 105 4.82 -20.81 -8.84
N LEU A 106 4.50 -20.45 -10.09
CA LEU A 106 5.04 -21.10 -11.29
C LEU A 106 6.48 -20.66 -11.62
N GLU A 107 6.94 -19.54 -11.10
CA GLU A 107 8.29 -19.01 -11.29
C GLU A 107 9.32 -19.73 -10.38
N GLY A 108 8.87 -20.54 -9.43
CA GLY A 108 9.71 -21.34 -8.54
C GLY A 108 10.28 -22.58 -9.23
N ALA A 109 11.45 -23.04 -8.77
CA ALA A 109 12.02 -24.30 -9.23
C ALA A 109 11.17 -25.49 -8.77
N ALA A 110 10.98 -26.48 -9.63
CA ALA A 110 10.14 -27.66 -9.36
C ALA A 110 10.51 -28.44 -8.09
N THR A 111 11.74 -28.32 -7.65
CA THR A 111 12.28 -29.03 -6.46
C THR A 111 12.33 -28.18 -5.19
N SER A 112 12.12 -26.87 -5.28
CA SER A 112 12.22 -25.96 -4.12
C SER A 112 10.87 -25.62 -3.49
N GLY A 113 9.78 -26.14 -4.03
CA GLY A 113 8.44 -25.97 -3.49
C GLY A 113 8.07 -24.50 -3.30
N GLY A 114 7.86 -23.76 -4.39
CA GLY A 114 7.46 -22.36 -4.32
C GLY A 114 6.18 -22.19 -3.51
N ALA A 115 6.27 -21.53 -2.35
CA ALA A 115 5.09 -21.17 -1.58
C ALA A 115 4.24 -20.19 -2.40
N VAL A 116 2.95 -20.49 -2.55
CA VAL A 116 2.00 -19.55 -3.15
C VAL A 116 1.81 -18.39 -2.18
N PRO A 117 2.13 -17.15 -2.56
CA PRO A 117 1.97 -16.01 -1.67
C PRO A 117 0.50 -15.79 -1.32
N PRO A 118 0.21 -15.17 -0.17
CA PRO A 118 -1.15 -14.82 0.22
C PRO A 118 -1.79 -13.90 -0.82
N SER A 119 -3.11 -14.04 -1.00
CA SER A 119 -3.88 -13.32 -2.00
C SER A 119 -5.28 -12.97 -1.48
N MET A 120 -5.98 -12.13 -2.24
CA MET A 120 -7.40 -11.81 -2.05
C MET A 120 -8.06 -11.73 -3.42
N ASP A 121 -9.25 -12.30 -3.57
CA ASP A 121 -10.01 -12.25 -4.81
C ASP A 121 -10.33 -10.80 -5.24
N LEU A 122 -10.45 -10.58 -6.54
CA LEU A 122 -10.64 -9.24 -7.10
C LEU A 122 -11.97 -8.64 -6.69
N ASP A 123 -13.05 -9.43 -6.69
CA ASP A 123 -14.40 -8.97 -6.31
C ASP A 123 -14.42 -8.40 -4.89
N ARG A 124 -13.69 -9.05 -3.97
CA ARG A 124 -13.54 -8.57 -2.59
C ARG A 124 -12.73 -7.29 -2.51
N GLN A 125 -11.67 -7.16 -3.32
CA GLN A 125 -10.89 -5.92 -3.40
C GLN A 125 -11.73 -4.78 -3.99
N GLU A 126 -12.51 -5.01 -5.04
CA GLU A 126 -13.44 -4.04 -5.62
C GLU A 126 -14.46 -3.58 -4.59
N ARG A 127 -15.10 -4.54 -3.92
CA ARG A 127 -16.07 -4.24 -2.86
C ARG A 127 -15.46 -3.41 -1.73
N ALA A 128 -14.22 -3.70 -1.35
CA ALA A 128 -13.50 -2.91 -0.36
C ALA A 128 -13.30 -1.46 -0.83
N MET A 129 -12.88 -1.25 -2.07
CA MET A 129 -12.69 0.09 -2.61
C MET A 129 -13.98 0.89 -2.69
N GLU A 130 -15.11 0.27 -3.08
CA GLU A 130 -16.43 0.90 -3.05
C GLU A 130 -16.80 1.39 -1.65
N LEU A 131 -16.60 0.55 -0.62
CA LEU A 131 -16.88 0.89 0.77
C LEU A 131 -15.99 2.03 1.27
N LEU A 132 -14.71 2.00 0.93
CA LEU A 132 -13.76 3.06 1.32
C LEU A 132 -14.11 4.41 0.66
N ILE A 133 -14.43 4.41 -0.63
CA ILE A 133 -14.84 5.62 -1.35
C ILE A 133 -16.12 6.20 -0.75
N ALA A 134 -17.12 5.35 -0.48
CA ALA A 134 -18.34 5.77 0.18
C ALA A 134 -18.09 6.35 1.58
N ARG A 135 -17.21 5.71 2.37
CA ARG A 135 -16.89 6.16 3.73
C ARG A 135 -16.15 7.51 3.76
N ILE A 136 -15.20 7.69 2.83
CA ILE A 136 -14.42 8.94 2.73
C ILE A 136 -15.25 10.06 2.13
N GLY A 137 -16.09 9.77 1.15
CA GLY A 137 -16.93 10.77 0.46
C GLY A 137 -18.08 11.33 1.30
N VAL A 138 -18.41 10.72 2.44
CA VAL A 138 -19.46 11.15 3.38
C VAL A 138 -18.87 11.95 4.57
N SER A 139 -17.56 12.14 4.60
CA SER A 139 -16.84 12.82 5.70
C SER A 139 -16.80 14.32 5.51
#